data_b1ecef149ba535ef34e370944e4ccf69
#
_entry.id   b1ecef149ba535ef34e370944e4ccf69
#
_cell.length_a   1.000
_cell.length_b   1.000
_cell.length_c   1.000
_cell.angle_alpha   90.00
_cell.angle_beta   90.00
_cell.angle_gamma   90.00
#
_symmetry.space_group_name_H-M   'P 1'
#
loop_
_entity.id
_entity.type
_entity.pdbx_description
1 polymer ?
#
loop_
_entity_poly.entity_id
_entity_poly.type
_entity_poly.pdbx_seq_one_letter_code
_entity_poly.pdbx_strand_id
1 'polypeptide(L)'
;DVLFGRHANDQIPKFMGVAREYEFSPNDIYYQAARNFWNIVIKDHTLAIGGNSCYERFGVPGEESKRLDYTSAETCNTYNMLKLSRQLFMLDGDYKYLNYYEHALYNHILASQDPDMPGCVTYYTSLLPGSFKQYSTPFDSFWCCVGSGFENHAKYGEAIYYHNDKGIYVNLFIPSVVNWREKGLTLRQETDFPAEETTVLTIGAQNPVETTVYLRYPSWSKGVKVFVNGKKIAVKQKPGSYIAITRLWKDGDRITADYPMCLRVETTPDNPQKGALIYGPLV
;
A
#
# COMPACT_ATOMS: atom_id res chain seq x y z
N ASP A 1 6.93 24.87 6.35
CA ASP A 1 6.03 23.89 5.78
C ASP A 1 4.60 24.39 5.80
N VAL A 2 3.93 24.35 4.66
CA VAL A 2 2.53 24.79 4.48
C VAL A 2 1.51 23.85 5.12
N LEU A 3 1.90 22.62 5.49
CA LEU A 3 1.02 21.61 6.08
C LEU A 3 0.98 21.63 7.60
N PHE A 4 2.03 22.14 8.26
CA PHE A 4 2.10 22.15 9.72
C PHE A 4 0.83 22.75 10.35
N GLY A 5 0.25 22.05 11.31
CA GLY A 5 -0.98 22.44 12.02
C GLY A 5 -2.28 22.31 11.22
N ARG A 6 -2.21 21.99 9.91
CA ARG A 6 -3.42 21.74 9.12
C ARG A 6 -4.03 20.39 9.50
N HIS A 7 -5.35 20.32 9.47
CA HIS A 7 -6.07 19.07 9.65
C HIS A 7 -5.76 18.13 8.46
N ALA A 8 -5.09 17.01 8.70
CA ALA A 8 -4.53 16.17 7.65
C ALA A 8 -5.62 15.59 6.75
N ASN A 9 -6.67 15.05 7.36
CA ASN A 9 -7.77 14.44 6.61
C ASN A 9 -8.59 15.44 5.79
N ASP A 10 -8.56 16.74 6.12
CA ASP A 10 -9.18 17.80 5.30
C ASP A 10 -8.33 18.20 4.08
N GLN A 11 -7.01 17.99 4.14
CA GLN A 11 -6.13 18.35 3.03
C GLN A 11 -6.10 17.27 1.95
N ILE A 12 -6.00 16.00 2.33
CA ILE A 12 -5.80 14.89 1.40
C ILE A 12 -6.92 14.80 0.34
N PRO A 13 -8.22 14.90 0.67
CA PRO A 13 -9.30 14.86 -0.31
C PRO A 13 -9.22 15.98 -1.35
N LYS A 14 -8.69 17.17 -0.99
CA LYS A 14 -8.48 18.24 -1.97
C LYS A 14 -7.53 17.82 -3.07
N PHE A 15 -6.43 17.16 -2.71
CA PHE A 15 -5.45 16.67 -3.69
C PHE A 15 -5.91 15.42 -4.43
N MET A 16 -6.82 14.64 -3.85
CA MET A 16 -7.57 13.61 -4.60
C MET A 16 -8.43 14.26 -5.68
N GLY A 17 -9.13 15.36 -5.35
CA GLY A 17 -9.88 16.16 -6.33
C GLY A 17 -9.00 16.75 -7.41
N VAL A 18 -7.82 17.29 -7.05
CA VAL A 18 -6.84 17.83 -8.01
C VAL A 18 -6.30 16.74 -8.95
N ALA A 19 -5.98 15.54 -8.41
CA ALA A 19 -5.56 14.41 -9.24
C ALA A 19 -6.69 13.95 -10.18
N ARG A 20 -7.94 13.98 -9.70
CA ARG A 20 -9.11 13.67 -10.51
C ARG A 20 -9.37 14.71 -11.61
N GLU A 21 -9.15 16.00 -11.32
CA GLU A 21 -9.24 17.07 -12.31
C GLU A 21 -8.28 16.84 -13.48
N TYR A 22 -7.05 16.39 -13.20
CA TYR A 22 -6.09 16.04 -14.24
C TYR A 22 -6.60 14.97 -15.21
N GLU A 23 -7.37 14.01 -14.76
CA GLU A 23 -7.93 12.95 -15.62
C GLU A 23 -8.95 13.51 -16.64
N PHE A 24 -9.69 14.57 -16.29
CA PHE A 24 -10.70 15.17 -17.16
C PHE A 24 -10.20 16.39 -17.96
N SER A 25 -9.29 17.13 -17.36
CA SER A 25 -8.72 18.34 -17.93
C SER A 25 -7.19 18.30 -17.75
N PRO A 26 -6.46 17.57 -18.59
CA PRO A 26 -5.02 17.39 -18.44
C PRO A 26 -4.28 18.72 -18.41
N ASN A 27 -3.77 19.07 -17.23
CA ASN A 27 -2.89 20.20 -17.01
C ASN A 27 -1.83 19.77 -15.99
N ASP A 28 -0.58 19.83 -16.38
CA ASP A 28 0.56 19.37 -15.58
C ASP A 28 0.60 19.97 -14.18
N ILE A 29 0.03 21.15 -13.97
CA ILE A 29 -0.06 21.79 -12.65
C ILE A 29 -0.86 20.92 -11.67
N TYR A 30 -1.96 20.33 -12.11
CA TYR A 30 -2.80 19.47 -11.26
C TYR A 30 -2.06 18.19 -10.86
N TYR A 31 -1.45 17.52 -11.85
CA TYR A 31 -0.65 16.34 -11.56
C TYR A 31 0.53 16.65 -10.63
N GLN A 32 1.29 17.71 -10.92
CA GLN A 32 2.43 18.14 -10.10
C GLN A 32 2.00 18.50 -8.68
N ALA A 33 0.87 19.20 -8.51
CA ALA A 33 0.35 19.57 -7.20
C ALA A 33 -0.01 18.35 -6.37
N ALA A 34 -0.76 17.38 -6.92
CA ALA A 34 -1.15 16.16 -6.23
C ALA A 34 0.08 15.29 -5.87
N ARG A 35 1.01 15.13 -6.82
CA ARG A 35 2.25 14.38 -6.62
C ARG A 35 3.15 15.03 -5.57
N ASN A 36 3.32 16.35 -5.61
CA ASN A 36 4.16 17.07 -4.65
C ASN A 36 3.56 17.01 -3.25
N PHE A 37 2.24 17.16 -3.11
CA PHE A 37 1.56 16.98 -1.84
C PHE A 37 1.82 15.57 -1.28
N TRP A 38 1.62 14.52 -2.09
CA TRP A 38 1.88 13.15 -1.69
C TRP A 38 3.33 12.95 -1.23
N ASN A 39 4.31 13.46 -2.00
CA ASN A 39 5.73 13.36 -1.66
C ASN A 39 6.06 14.05 -0.32
N ILE A 40 5.48 15.23 -0.05
CA ILE A 40 5.65 15.96 1.22
C ILE A 40 5.09 15.13 2.37
N VAL A 41 3.87 14.63 2.23
CA VAL A 41 3.23 13.82 3.29
C VAL A 41 4.06 12.56 3.59
N ILE A 42 4.49 11.84 2.56
CA ILE A 42 5.27 10.62 2.77
C ILE A 42 6.63 10.90 3.40
N LYS A 43 7.32 11.93 2.93
CA LYS A 43 8.68 12.23 3.39
C LYS A 43 8.71 12.85 4.79
N ASP A 44 7.79 13.77 5.06
CA ASP A 44 7.94 14.70 6.20
C ASP A 44 6.91 14.44 7.32
N HIS A 45 5.88 13.63 7.07
CA HIS A 45 4.78 13.46 8.02
C HIS A 45 4.39 12.00 8.29
N THR A 46 4.98 11.02 7.61
CA THR A 46 4.57 9.61 7.74
C THR A 46 5.24 8.96 8.95
N LEU A 47 4.42 8.36 9.80
CA LEU A 47 4.84 7.59 10.97
C LEU A 47 5.13 6.14 10.59
N ALA A 48 5.79 5.39 11.47
CA ALA A 48 6.28 4.04 11.20
C ALA A 48 5.22 3.06 10.64
N ILE A 49 3.95 3.19 11.00
CA ILE A 49 2.85 2.34 10.53
C ILE A 49 2.16 2.86 9.26
N GLY A 50 2.64 3.96 8.67
CA GLY A 50 2.04 4.57 7.47
C GLY A 50 1.02 5.68 7.75
N GLY A 51 0.65 5.96 9.00
CA GLY A 51 -0.20 7.09 9.37
C GLY A 51 0.53 8.42 9.28
N ASN A 52 -0.20 9.54 9.12
CA ASN A 52 0.41 10.82 8.78
C ASN A 52 0.05 11.97 9.74
N SER A 53 -0.69 11.71 10.80
CA SER A 53 -1.19 12.74 11.70
C SER A 53 -1.04 12.38 13.17
N CYS A 54 -1.08 13.42 14.01
CA CYS A 54 -1.29 13.31 15.44
C CYS A 54 -2.32 14.40 15.82
N TYR A 55 -3.33 14.06 16.61
CA TYR A 55 -4.48 14.94 16.81
C TYR A 55 -5.11 15.44 15.51
N GLU A 56 -5.23 14.51 14.52
CA GLU A 56 -5.75 14.79 13.17
C GLU A 56 -4.95 15.82 12.36
N ARG A 57 -3.82 16.29 12.88
CA ARG A 57 -3.04 17.38 12.28
C ARG A 57 -1.67 16.91 11.84
N PHE A 58 -1.19 17.53 10.76
CA PHE A 58 0.21 17.41 10.39
C PHE A 58 1.11 18.08 11.44
N GLY A 59 2.12 17.35 11.91
CA GLY A 59 3.12 17.88 12.83
C GLY A 59 4.18 18.72 12.13
N VAL A 60 5.22 19.08 12.88
CA VAL A 60 6.41 19.71 12.31
C VAL A 60 7.13 18.66 11.43
N PRO A 61 7.57 19.01 10.22
CA PRO A 61 8.29 18.12 9.32
C PRO A 61 9.51 17.46 9.99
N GLY A 62 9.61 16.14 9.83
CA GLY A 62 10.76 15.39 10.35
C GLY A 62 10.81 15.22 11.87
N GLU A 63 9.86 15.78 12.63
CA GLU A 63 9.76 15.61 14.09
C GLU A 63 8.82 14.46 14.47
N GLU A 64 9.09 13.25 13.96
CA GLU A 64 8.23 12.09 14.18
C GLU A 64 8.21 11.64 15.62
N SER A 65 9.33 11.69 16.33
CA SER A 65 9.44 11.25 17.72
C SER A 65 8.54 12.02 18.68
N LYS A 66 8.13 13.22 18.31
CA LYS A 66 7.24 14.10 19.08
C LYS A 66 5.75 13.79 18.82
N ARG A 67 5.46 12.92 17.85
CA ARG A 67 4.11 12.54 17.44
C ARG A 67 3.74 11.11 17.84
N LEU A 68 4.55 10.47 18.68
CA LEU A 68 4.27 9.17 19.26
C LEU A 68 3.36 9.35 20.47
N ASP A 69 2.05 9.41 20.20
CA ASP A 69 1.00 9.79 21.13
C ASP A 69 -0.21 8.84 21.04
N TYR A 70 -1.18 8.96 21.93
CA TYR A 70 -2.45 8.22 21.89
C TYR A 70 -3.24 8.50 20.61
N THR A 71 -3.13 9.72 20.10
CA THR A 71 -3.85 10.23 18.94
C THR A 71 -3.04 10.15 17.66
N SER A 72 -1.98 9.36 17.64
CA SER A 72 -1.21 9.11 16.43
C SER A 72 -2.06 8.35 15.42
N ALA A 73 -1.82 8.63 14.13
CA ALA A 73 -2.33 7.84 13.02
C ALA A 73 -3.86 7.67 12.99
N GLU A 74 -4.57 8.69 12.54
CA GLU A 74 -6.01 8.64 12.25
C GLU A 74 -6.29 7.70 11.06
N THR A 75 -7.23 6.76 11.22
CA THR A 75 -7.57 5.76 10.20
C THR A 75 -8.13 6.38 8.92
N CYS A 76 -9.02 7.39 9.01
CA CYS A 76 -9.56 8.10 7.84
C CYS A 76 -8.46 8.75 7.01
N ASN A 77 -7.51 9.40 7.67
CA ASN A 77 -6.38 10.05 7.03
C ASN A 77 -5.56 9.05 6.19
N THR A 78 -5.18 7.93 6.79
CA THR A 78 -4.41 6.90 6.09
C THR A 78 -5.20 6.30 4.94
N TYR A 79 -6.48 6.03 5.12
CA TYR A 79 -7.31 5.52 4.03
C TYR A 79 -7.40 6.50 2.84
N ASN A 80 -7.54 7.79 3.09
CA ASN A 80 -7.50 8.79 2.02
C ASN A 80 -6.12 8.86 1.33
N MET A 81 -5.03 8.67 2.07
CA MET A 81 -3.70 8.55 1.45
C MET A 81 -3.57 7.28 0.58
N LEU A 82 -4.21 6.16 0.95
CA LEU A 82 -4.27 4.97 0.08
C LEU A 82 -5.03 5.28 -1.22
N LYS A 83 -6.17 5.98 -1.14
CA LYS A 83 -6.95 6.40 -2.33
C LYS A 83 -6.12 7.32 -3.24
N LEU A 84 -5.43 8.32 -2.67
CA LEU A 84 -4.55 9.19 -3.44
C LEU A 84 -3.38 8.44 -4.06
N SER A 85 -2.76 7.52 -3.33
CA SER A 85 -1.66 6.68 -3.83
C SER A 85 -2.10 5.83 -5.03
N ARG A 86 -3.27 5.20 -4.93
CA ARG A 86 -3.87 4.43 -6.02
C ARG A 86 -4.12 5.31 -7.25
N GLN A 87 -4.67 6.50 -7.04
CA GLN A 87 -5.00 7.44 -8.11
C GLN A 87 -3.73 7.91 -8.85
N LEU A 88 -2.69 8.29 -8.11
CA LEU A 88 -1.40 8.69 -8.68
C LEU A 88 -0.72 7.53 -9.42
N PHE A 89 -0.81 6.30 -8.87
CA PHE A 89 -0.29 5.12 -9.55
C PHE A 89 -0.95 4.89 -10.93
N MET A 90 -2.25 5.11 -11.02
CA MET A 90 -2.96 4.99 -12.32
C MET A 90 -2.52 6.05 -13.34
N LEU A 91 -2.00 7.18 -12.89
CA LEU A 91 -1.54 8.26 -13.77
C LEU A 91 -0.12 8.02 -14.32
N ASP A 92 0.81 7.55 -13.49
CA ASP A 92 2.23 7.45 -13.88
C ASP A 92 2.88 6.08 -13.72
N GLY A 93 2.23 5.15 -12.99
CA GLY A 93 2.75 3.80 -12.75
C GLY A 93 3.97 3.72 -11.84
N ASP A 94 4.29 4.79 -11.08
CA ASP A 94 5.45 4.78 -10.19
C ASP A 94 5.22 3.85 -9.00
N TYR A 95 6.10 2.85 -8.85
CA TYR A 95 6.02 1.80 -7.83
C TYR A 95 5.91 2.34 -6.39
N LYS A 96 6.46 3.55 -6.12
CA LYS A 96 6.51 4.15 -4.78
C LYS A 96 5.14 4.27 -4.12
N TYR A 97 4.10 4.52 -4.92
CA TYR A 97 2.72 4.63 -4.44
C TYR A 97 2.21 3.30 -3.89
N LEU A 98 2.52 2.19 -4.57
CA LEU A 98 2.12 0.86 -4.13
C LEU A 98 3.00 0.33 -3.01
N ASN A 99 4.23 0.81 -2.89
CA ASN A 99 5.10 0.51 -1.76
C ASN A 99 4.54 1.11 -0.45
N TYR A 100 4.13 2.39 -0.50
CA TYR A 100 3.43 3.01 0.63
C TYR A 100 2.07 2.35 0.89
N TYR A 101 1.32 2.05 -0.17
CA TYR A 101 0.00 1.41 -0.07
C TYR A 101 0.08 0.09 0.70
N GLU A 102 0.97 -0.82 0.32
CA GLU A 102 1.17 -2.09 1.03
C GLU A 102 1.52 -1.86 2.50
N HIS A 103 2.48 -0.99 2.75
CA HIS A 103 2.95 -0.70 4.11
C HIS A 103 1.83 -0.19 5.02
N ALA A 104 1.09 0.80 4.58
CA ALA A 104 0.00 1.40 5.35
C ALA A 104 -1.24 0.47 5.43
N LEU A 105 -1.49 -0.34 4.39
CA LEU A 105 -2.56 -1.31 4.38
C LEU A 105 -2.37 -2.36 5.50
N TYR A 106 -1.21 -2.97 5.59
CA TYR A 106 -0.95 -4.00 6.61
C TYR A 106 -0.82 -3.40 8.01
N ASN A 107 -0.04 -2.34 8.17
CA ASN A 107 0.36 -1.86 9.49
C ASN A 107 -0.62 -0.89 10.12
N HIS A 108 -1.51 -0.29 9.34
CA HIS A 108 -2.52 0.61 9.88
C HIS A 108 -3.94 0.17 9.55
N ILE A 109 -4.31 0.05 8.28
CA ILE A 109 -5.71 -0.22 7.91
C ILE A 109 -6.15 -1.60 8.38
N LEU A 110 -5.43 -2.67 8.05
CA LEU A 110 -5.75 -4.02 8.52
C LEU A 110 -5.67 -4.10 10.05
N ALA A 111 -4.65 -3.47 10.63
CA ALA A 111 -4.43 -3.43 12.07
C ALA A 111 -5.44 -2.56 12.84
N SER A 112 -6.26 -1.75 12.17
CA SER A 112 -7.30 -0.94 12.80
C SER A 112 -8.55 -1.72 13.18
N GLN A 113 -8.74 -2.92 12.64
CA GLN A 113 -9.89 -3.78 12.92
C GLN A 113 -9.71 -4.47 14.27
N ASP A 114 -10.80 -4.56 15.03
CA ASP A 114 -10.86 -5.35 16.26
C ASP A 114 -10.85 -6.85 15.91
N PRO A 115 -9.88 -7.63 16.40
CA PRO A 115 -9.81 -9.06 16.11
C PRO A 115 -10.91 -9.88 16.78
N ASP A 116 -11.45 -9.38 17.90
CA ASP A 116 -12.42 -10.09 18.72
C ASP A 116 -13.87 -9.68 18.43
N MET A 117 -14.08 -8.43 17.96
CA MET A 117 -15.40 -7.89 17.66
C MET A 117 -15.47 -7.38 16.21
N PRO A 118 -15.93 -8.23 15.28
CA PRO A 118 -16.02 -7.88 13.86
C PRO A 118 -16.83 -6.60 13.62
N GLY A 119 -16.28 -5.70 12.78
CA GLY A 119 -16.90 -4.42 12.44
C GLY A 119 -16.54 -3.26 13.38
N CYS A 120 -15.89 -3.52 14.50
CA CYS A 120 -15.32 -2.47 15.35
C CYS A 120 -13.93 -2.07 14.85
N VAL A 121 -13.62 -0.77 14.89
CA VAL A 121 -12.39 -0.21 14.34
C VAL A 121 -11.82 0.87 15.25
N THR A 122 -10.52 1.14 15.11
CA THR A 122 -9.88 2.26 15.82
C THR A 122 -10.14 3.57 15.13
N TYR A 123 -10.25 4.66 15.90
CA TYR A 123 -10.12 6.03 15.38
C TYR A 123 -8.64 6.34 15.15
N TYR A 124 -7.85 6.25 16.23
CA TYR A 124 -6.41 6.40 16.23
C TYR A 124 -5.74 5.06 16.51
N THR A 125 -4.61 4.82 15.86
CA THR A 125 -3.70 3.75 16.27
C THR A 125 -2.56 4.38 17.04
N SER A 126 -2.63 4.26 18.37
CA SER A 126 -1.63 4.85 19.27
C SER A 126 -0.24 4.32 18.99
N LEU A 127 0.74 5.23 18.93
CA LEU A 127 2.16 4.91 18.86
C LEU A 127 2.90 5.25 20.15
N LEU A 128 2.16 5.59 21.22
CA LEU A 128 2.75 5.80 22.52
C LEU A 128 3.10 4.45 23.16
N PRO A 129 4.36 4.20 23.52
CA PRO A 129 4.75 2.97 24.21
C PRO A 129 3.95 2.73 25.50
N GLY A 130 3.46 1.49 25.68
CA GLY A 130 2.64 1.12 26.82
C GLY A 130 1.15 1.48 26.72
N SER A 131 0.73 2.05 25.59
CA SER A 131 -0.69 2.27 25.30
C SER A 131 -1.35 1.04 24.66
N PHE A 132 -2.65 1.14 24.44
CA PHE A 132 -3.46 0.09 23.80
C PHE A 132 -4.38 0.70 22.73
N LYS A 133 -4.87 -0.13 21.83
CA LYS A 133 -5.87 0.26 20.84
C LYS A 133 -7.23 0.42 21.51
N GLN A 134 -7.92 1.50 21.17
CA GLN A 134 -9.31 1.72 21.57
C GLN A 134 -10.20 1.57 20.34
N TYR A 135 -11.06 0.56 20.38
CA TYR A 135 -11.99 0.26 19.29
C TYR A 135 -13.33 0.94 19.49
N SER A 136 -14.07 1.09 18.41
CA SER A 136 -15.46 1.53 18.41
C SER A 136 -16.37 0.48 19.09
N THR A 137 -17.55 0.92 19.48
CA THR A 137 -18.62 0.01 19.91
C THR A 137 -19.52 -0.35 18.73
N PRO A 138 -20.26 -1.48 18.78
CA PRO A 138 -21.10 -1.91 17.66
C PRO A 138 -22.22 -0.93 17.30
N PHE A 139 -22.78 -0.19 18.27
CA PHE A 139 -24.03 0.56 18.08
C PHE A 139 -23.95 2.04 18.52
N ASP A 140 -22.93 2.44 19.27
CA ASP A 140 -22.89 3.75 19.92
C ASP A 140 -21.77 4.66 19.41
N SER A 141 -20.87 4.14 18.57
CA SER A 141 -19.76 4.90 17.99
C SER A 141 -20.11 5.36 16.58
N PHE A 142 -20.24 6.67 16.39
CA PHE A 142 -20.53 7.30 15.11
C PHE A 142 -19.37 8.19 14.65
N TRP A 143 -18.16 7.70 14.77
CA TRP A 143 -16.95 8.40 14.32
C TRP A 143 -16.83 8.36 12.81
N CYS A 144 -16.15 9.34 12.22
CA CYS A 144 -15.80 9.31 10.80
C CYS A 144 -15.03 8.02 10.42
N CYS A 145 -14.16 7.53 11.31
CA CYS A 145 -13.39 6.31 11.09
C CYS A 145 -14.23 5.02 11.12
N VAL A 146 -15.39 5.00 11.76
CA VAL A 146 -16.37 3.91 11.61
C VAL A 146 -16.92 3.90 10.18
N GLY A 147 -17.27 5.07 9.65
CA GLY A 147 -17.72 5.21 8.26
C GLY A 147 -16.64 4.80 7.25
N SER A 148 -15.41 5.28 7.42
CA SER A 148 -14.31 4.84 6.54
C SER A 148 -13.96 3.37 6.72
N GLY A 149 -14.18 2.78 7.91
CA GLY A 149 -14.00 1.35 8.18
C GLY A 149 -14.91 0.45 7.36
N PHE A 150 -16.16 0.85 7.13
CA PHE A 150 -17.03 0.13 6.20
C PHE A 150 -16.48 0.07 4.78
N GLU A 151 -15.83 1.14 4.35
CA GLU A 151 -15.27 1.22 3.00
C GLU A 151 -13.89 0.57 2.91
N ASN A 152 -12.96 0.92 3.80
CA ASN A 152 -11.55 0.55 3.67
C ASN A 152 -11.30 -0.97 3.76
N HIS A 153 -12.01 -1.66 4.65
CA HIS A 153 -11.90 -3.13 4.78
C HIS A 153 -12.55 -3.87 3.60
N ALA A 154 -13.47 -3.25 2.87
CA ALA A 154 -14.05 -3.81 1.65
C ALA A 154 -13.17 -3.58 0.40
N LYS A 155 -12.09 -2.79 0.51
CA LYS A 155 -11.26 -2.33 -0.63
C LYS A 155 -9.93 -3.04 -0.80
N TYR A 156 -9.66 -4.10 -0.06
CA TYR A 156 -8.37 -4.82 -0.14
C TYR A 156 -8.05 -5.32 -1.56
N GLY A 157 -9.08 -5.67 -2.34
CA GLY A 157 -8.92 -6.13 -3.72
C GLY A 157 -8.54 -5.06 -4.75
N GLU A 158 -8.77 -3.78 -4.45
CA GLU A 158 -8.66 -2.69 -5.46
C GLU A 158 -7.24 -2.46 -5.97
N ALA A 159 -6.22 -2.80 -5.19
CA ALA A 159 -4.83 -2.51 -5.52
C ALA A 159 -3.97 -3.76 -5.77
N ILE A 160 -4.59 -4.95 -5.84
CA ILE A 160 -3.85 -6.19 -6.11
C ILE A 160 -3.33 -6.19 -7.53
N TYR A 161 -4.18 -5.86 -8.51
CA TYR A 161 -3.85 -5.93 -9.93
C TYR A 161 -4.16 -4.62 -10.65
N TYR A 162 -3.29 -4.28 -11.60
CA TYR A 162 -3.53 -3.24 -12.60
C TYR A 162 -3.10 -3.75 -13.97
N HIS A 163 -3.59 -3.17 -15.03
CA HIS A 163 -3.14 -3.48 -16.38
C HIS A 163 -3.07 -2.24 -17.26
N ASN A 164 -2.30 -2.37 -18.30
CA ASN A 164 -2.27 -1.45 -19.44
C ASN A 164 -2.08 -2.27 -20.72
N ASP A 165 -1.89 -1.60 -21.85
CA ASP A 165 -1.72 -2.26 -23.15
C ASP A 165 -0.53 -3.23 -23.19
N LYS A 166 0.49 -3.02 -22.34
CA LYS A 166 1.74 -3.80 -22.30
C LYS A 166 1.63 -5.05 -21.43
N GLY A 167 0.77 -5.05 -20.40
CA GLY A 167 0.70 -6.18 -19.51
C GLY A 167 -0.08 -5.94 -18.22
N ILE A 168 -0.02 -6.94 -17.34
CA ILE A 168 -0.67 -6.94 -16.03
C ILE A 168 0.36 -6.80 -14.91
N TYR A 169 0.06 -5.93 -13.95
CA TYR A 169 0.86 -5.64 -12.76
C TYR A 169 0.28 -6.37 -11.55
N VAL A 170 1.13 -7.10 -10.84
CA VAL A 170 0.81 -7.75 -9.56
C VAL A 170 1.48 -6.96 -8.45
N ASN A 171 0.69 -6.21 -7.70
CA ASN A 171 1.18 -5.22 -6.72
C ASN A 171 1.10 -5.68 -5.27
N LEU A 172 0.02 -6.37 -4.90
CA LEU A 172 -0.15 -6.90 -3.55
C LEU A 172 -0.17 -8.43 -3.60
N PHE A 173 0.47 -9.05 -2.62
CA PHE A 173 0.53 -10.50 -2.50
C PHE A 173 -0.60 -10.97 -1.59
N ILE A 174 -1.81 -11.04 -2.14
CA ILE A 174 -3.05 -11.42 -1.46
C ILE A 174 -3.70 -12.55 -2.27
N PRO A 175 -4.14 -13.65 -1.63
CA PRO A 175 -4.82 -14.75 -2.32
C PRO A 175 -6.02 -14.23 -3.11
N SER A 176 -6.03 -14.45 -4.43
CA SER A 176 -7.04 -13.83 -5.30
C SER A 176 -7.05 -14.43 -6.70
N VAL A 177 -8.11 -14.11 -7.45
CA VAL A 177 -8.21 -14.42 -8.88
C VAL A 177 -8.63 -13.16 -9.62
N VAL A 178 -7.91 -12.83 -10.70
CA VAL A 178 -8.29 -11.78 -11.64
C VAL A 178 -8.58 -12.37 -13.01
N ASN A 179 -9.69 -11.96 -13.61
CA ASN A 179 -10.06 -12.27 -14.99
C ASN A 179 -9.81 -11.06 -15.88
N TRP A 180 -8.77 -11.10 -16.67
CA TRP A 180 -8.49 -10.10 -17.70
C TRP A 180 -9.20 -10.51 -19.01
N ARG A 181 -10.48 -10.20 -19.09
CA ARG A 181 -11.39 -10.67 -20.14
C ARG A 181 -10.94 -10.26 -21.54
N GLU A 182 -10.43 -9.03 -21.69
CA GLU A 182 -9.98 -8.47 -22.97
C GLU A 182 -8.80 -9.26 -23.58
N LYS A 183 -8.01 -9.90 -22.73
CA LYS A 183 -6.89 -10.76 -23.14
C LYS A 183 -7.20 -12.25 -23.07
N GLY A 184 -8.40 -12.64 -22.59
CA GLY A 184 -8.72 -14.05 -22.35
C GLY A 184 -7.80 -14.76 -21.36
N LEU A 185 -7.30 -14.00 -20.37
CA LEU A 185 -6.31 -14.45 -19.40
C LEU A 185 -6.86 -14.35 -17.99
N THR A 186 -6.60 -15.37 -17.19
CA THR A 186 -6.86 -15.39 -15.74
C THR A 186 -5.55 -15.55 -14.99
N LEU A 187 -5.35 -14.80 -13.92
CA LEU A 187 -4.30 -15.05 -12.93
C LEU A 187 -4.94 -15.47 -11.61
N ARG A 188 -4.52 -16.63 -11.11
CA ARG A 188 -4.80 -17.08 -9.73
C ARG A 188 -3.54 -16.85 -8.91
N GLN A 189 -3.63 -16.12 -7.83
CA GLN A 189 -2.58 -15.91 -6.85
C GLN A 189 -2.86 -16.73 -5.59
N GLU A 190 -1.89 -17.56 -5.21
CA GLU A 190 -1.90 -18.38 -4.00
C GLU A 190 -0.69 -18.01 -3.16
N THR A 191 -0.93 -17.66 -1.89
CA THR A 191 0.11 -17.16 -0.99
C THR A 191 -0.41 -17.11 0.44
N ASP A 192 0.46 -17.32 1.40
CA ASP A 192 0.23 -17.04 2.83
C ASP A 192 1.01 -15.78 3.29
N PHE A 193 1.37 -14.93 2.32
CA PHE A 193 2.03 -13.66 2.59
C PHE A 193 1.14 -12.75 3.47
N PRO A 194 1.68 -12.08 4.50
CA PRO A 194 3.10 -11.93 4.83
C PRO A 194 3.62 -12.97 5.87
N ALA A 195 2.87 -14.02 6.18
CA ALA A 195 3.35 -15.09 7.07
C ALA A 195 4.44 -15.92 6.41
N GLU A 196 4.38 -16.08 5.08
CA GLU A 196 5.40 -16.73 4.26
C GLU A 196 5.94 -15.78 3.18
N GLU A 197 7.15 -16.07 2.71
CA GLU A 197 7.87 -15.23 1.74
C GLU A 197 7.49 -15.52 0.29
N THR A 198 6.70 -16.58 0.03
CA THR A 198 6.44 -17.09 -1.32
C THR A 198 5.06 -16.71 -1.82
N THR A 199 4.98 -16.30 -3.07
CA THR A 199 3.72 -16.20 -3.83
C THR A 199 3.79 -17.03 -5.11
N VAL A 200 2.66 -17.64 -5.47
CA VAL A 200 2.51 -18.43 -6.69
C VAL A 200 1.39 -17.84 -7.54
N LEU A 201 1.70 -17.58 -8.80
CA LEU A 201 0.71 -17.16 -9.79
C LEU A 201 0.53 -18.31 -10.79
N THR A 202 -0.72 -18.72 -10.98
CA THR A 202 -1.09 -19.72 -12.01
C THR A 202 -1.86 -18.99 -13.11
N ILE A 203 -1.43 -19.19 -14.35
CA ILE A 203 -2.06 -18.62 -15.54
C ILE A 203 -3.16 -19.57 -16.02
N GLY A 204 -4.35 -19.01 -16.27
CA GLY A 204 -5.42 -19.66 -17.02
C GLY A 204 -5.59 -18.93 -18.36
N ALA A 205 -5.61 -19.67 -19.47
CA ALA A 205 -5.82 -19.12 -20.80
C ALA A 205 -6.41 -20.14 -21.75
N GLN A 206 -7.52 -19.79 -22.43
CA GLN A 206 -8.12 -20.69 -23.44
C GLN A 206 -7.22 -20.86 -24.67
N ASN A 207 -6.52 -19.80 -25.04
CA ASN A 207 -5.52 -19.78 -26.11
C ASN A 207 -4.21 -19.15 -25.56
N PRO A 208 -3.05 -19.50 -26.11
CA PRO A 208 -1.80 -18.85 -25.71
C PRO A 208 -1.85 -17.34 -25.91
N VAL A 209 -1.46 -16.56 -24.90
CA VAL A 209 -1.51 -15.10 -24.88
C VAL A 209 -0.10 -14.52 -24.70
N GLU A 210 0.36 -13.73 -25.66
CA GLU A 210 1.61 -12.98 -25.52
C GLU A 210 1.35 -11.69 -24.74
N THR A 211 1.94 -11.62 -23.53
CA THR A 211 1.83 -10.43 -22.66
C THR A 211 2.93 -10.43 -21.62
N THR A 212 3.08 -9.30 -20.92
CA THR A 212 4.01 -9.15 -19.79
C THR A 212 3.28 -9.25 -18.46
N VAL A 213 3.78 -10.08 -17.56
CA VAL A 213 3.42 -10.04 -16.14
C VAL A 213 4.50 -9.24 -15.41
N TYR A 214 4.09 -8.13 -14.79
CA TYR A 214 4.94 -7.28 -13.98
C TYR A 214 4.75 -7.63 -12.51
N LEU A 215 5.75 -8.24 -11.88
CA LEU A 215 5.73 -8.50 -10.44
C LEU A 215 6.35 -7.30 -9.71
N ARG A 216 5.65 -6.75 -8.74
CA ARG A 216 6.26 -5.72 -7.89
C ARG A 216 7.46 -6.31 -7.15
N TYR A 217 8.59 -5.61 -7.19
CA TYR A 217 9.77 -5.91 -6.40
C TYR A 217 9.84 -4.93 -5.22
N PRO A 218 9.32 -5.33 -4.03
CA PRO A 218 9.25 -4.43 -2.89
C PRO A 218 10.60 -3.87 -2.48
N SER A 219 10.63 -2.64 -1.98
CA SER A 219 11.87 -1.99 -1.54
C SER A 219 12.50 -2.68 -0.32
N TRP A 220 11.70 -3.33 0.51
CA TRP A 220 12.14 -4.04 1.71
C TRP A 220 12.75 -5.41 1.42
N SER A 221 12.47 -6.03 0.27
CA SER A 221 13.00 -7.37 -0.07
C SER A 221 14.32 -7.27 -0.82
N LYS A 222 15.32 -8.00 -0.37
CA LYS A 222 16.64 -8.07 -1.01
C LYS A 222 16.88 -9.46 -1.58
N GLY A 223 17.04 -9.56 -2.91
CA GLY A 223 17.41 -10.81 -3.55
C GLY A 223 16.24 -11.72 -3.90
N VAL A 224 15.14 -11.14 -4.39
CA VAL A 224 13.98 -11.87 -4.92
C VAL A 224 14.40 -12.96 -5.88
N LYS A 225 13.84 -14.16 -5.73
CA LYS A 225 14.02 -15.28 -6.64
C LYS A 225 12.74 -15.54 -7.39
N VAL A 226 12.82 -15.63 -8.71
CA VAL A 226 11.65 -15.88 -9.54
C VAL A 226 11.88 -17.14 -10.39
N PHE A 227 10.84 -17.97 -10.44
CA PHE A 227 10.82 -19.20 -11.23
C PHE A 227 9.61 -19.17 -12.16
N VAL A 228 9.79 -19.62 -13.38
CA VAL A 228 8.70 -19.84 -14.34
C VAL A 228 8.69 -21.32 -14.70
N ASN A 229 7.60 -22.02 -14.42
CA ASN A 229 7.47 -23.47 -14.60
C ASN A 229 8.63 -24.25 -13.95
N GLY A 230 8.99 -23.87 -12.72
CA GLY A 230 10.08 -24.48 -11.95
C GLY A 230 11.50 -24.08 -12.39
N LYS A 231 11.66 -23.34 -13.49
CA LYS A 231 12.97 -22.87 -13.96
C LYS A 231 13.24 -21.46 -13.44
N LYS A 232 14.36 -21.29 -12.72
CA LYS A 232 14.80 -19.98 -12.23
C LYS A 232 15.07 -19.03 -13.40
N ILE A 233 14.57 -17.81 -13.31
CA ILE A 233 14.89 -16.75 -14.26
C ILE A 233 15.83 -15.72 -13.62
N ALA A 234 16.59 -14.99 -14.45
CA ALA A 234 17.46 -13.92 -13.97
C ALA A 234 16.65 -12.67 -13.66
N VAL A 235 16.73 -12.21 -12.41
CA VAL A 235 16.17 -10.92 -11.99
C VAL A 235 17.27 -9.87 -12.08
N LYS A 236 17.14 -8.94 -13.02
CA LYS A 236 18.10 -7.84 -13.23
C LYS A 236 17.69 -6.54 -12.55
N GLN A 237 16.44 -6.45 -12.16
CA GLN A 237 15.84 -5.30 -11.53
C GLN A 237 16.31 -5.17 -10.07
N LYS A 238 16.24 -3.95 -9.56
CA LYS A 238 16.57 -3.63 -8.15
C LYS A 238 15.28 -3.58 -7.31
N PRO A 239 15.37 -3.76 -5.98
CA PRO A 239 14.26 -3.43 -5.07
C PRO A 239 13.68 -2.05 -5.38
N GLY A 240 12.39 -1.90 -5.27
CA GLY A 240 11.74 -0.65 -5.61
C GLY A 240 11.43 -0.50 -7.11
N SER A 241 11.02 -1.58 -7.77
CA SER A 241 10.70 -1.59 -9.20
C SER A 241 9.73 -2.72 -9.55
N TYR A 242 9.61 -3.04 -10.83
CA TYR A 242 8.87 -4.19 -11.34
C TYR A 242 9.76 -5.17 -12.08
N ILE A 243 9.58 -6.46 -11.82
CA ILE A 243 10.19 -7.55 -12.56
C ILE A 243 9.27 -7.87 -13.73
N ALA A 244 9.71 -7.57 -14.95
CA ALA A 244 8.94 -7.82 -16.16
C ALA A 244 9.23 -9.22 -16.71
N ILE A 245 8.18 -10.02 -16.90
CA ILE A 245 8.26 -11.37 -17.46
C ILE A 245 7.39 -11.42 -18.72
N THR A 246 8.01 -11.23 -19.88
CA THR A 246 7.33 -11.24 -21.18
C THR A 246 7.47 -12.61 -21.83
N ARG A 247 6.35 -13.22 -22.19
CA ARG A 247 6.33 -14.49 -22.91
C ARG A 247 4.96 -14.81 -23.51
N LEU A 248 4.89 -15.86 -24.31
CA LEU A 248 3.63 -16.47 -24.72
C LEU A 248 3.16 -17.40 -23.58
N TRP A 249 2.18 -16.91 -22.79
CA TRP A 249 1.60 -17.63 -21.67
C TRP A 249 0.62 -18.70 -22.16
N LYS A 250 0.66 -19.86 -21.53
CA LYS A 250 -0.24 -20.99 -21.79
C LYS A 250 -1.00 -21.34 -20.52
N ASP A 251 -2.12 -22.01 -20.69
CA ASP A 251 -2.88 -22.55 -19.57
C ASP A 251 -2.01 -23.43 -18.67
N GLY A 252 -2.12 -23.24 -17.35
CA GLY A 252 -1.32 -23.94 -16.36
C GLY A 252 0.10 -23.42 -16.16
N ASP A 253 0.58 -22.42 -16.92
CA ASP A 253 1.88 -21.78 -16.65
C ASP A 253 1.91 -21.20 -15.24
N ARG A 254 3.04 -21.36 -14.54
CA ARG A 254 3.21 -20.91 -13.15
C ARG A 254 4.40 -19.97 -13.01
N ILE A 255 4.20 -18.91 -12.24
CA ILE A 255 5.27 -18.06 -11.73
C ILE A 255 5.33 -18.27 -10.22
N THR A 256 6.50 -18.61 -9.70
CA THR A 256 6.76 -18.61 -8.25
C THR A 256 7.77 -17.52 -7.94
N ALA A 257 7.47 -16.70 -6.95
CA ALA A 257 8.36 -15.63 -6.51
C ALA A 257 8.56 -15.70 -5.00
N ASP A 258 9.83 -15.77 -4.58
CA ASP A 258 10.24 -15.71 -3.18
C ASP A 258 10.77 -14.32 -2.87
N TYR A 259 10.20 -13.69 -1.84
CA TYR A 259 10.52 -12.33 -1.37
C TYR A 259 11.19 -12.40 0.00
N PRO A 260 12.52 -12.61 0.08
CA PRO A 260 13.21 -12.73 1.37
C PRO A 260 12.94 -11.54 2.29
N MET A 261 12.51 -11.83 3.50
CA MET A 261 12.27 -10.86 4.54
C MET A 261 13.45 -10.81 5.52
N CYS A 262 13.72 -9.65 6.04
CA CYS A 262 14.74 -9.48 7.08
C CYS A 262 14.25 -8.48 8.13
N LEU A 263 14.68 -8.71 9.36
CA LEU A 263 14.48 -7.75 10.44
C LEU A 263 15.35 -6.52 10.22
N ARG A 264 14.76 -5.34 10.34
CA ARG A 264 15.45 -4.05 10.31
C ARG A 264 14.88 -3.11 11.35
N VAL A 265 15.67 -2.10 11.70
CA VAL A 265 15.23 -1.00 12.55
C VAL A 265 15.15 0.26 11.69
N GLU A 266 14.03 0.95 11.76
CA GLU A 266 13.86 2.30 11.19
C GLU A 266 13.68 3.28 12.34
N THR A 267 14.63 4.20 12.49
CA THR A 267 14.60 5.22 13.55
C THR A 267 13.89 6.47 13.08
N THR A 268 13.32 7.24 14.02
CA THR A 268 12.74 8.54 13.67
C THR A 268 13.85 9.52 13.26
N PRO A 269 13.58 10.41 12.29
CA PRO A 269 14.60 11.34 11.78
C PRO A 269 15.20 12.27 12.87
N ASP A 270 14.37 12.65 13.84
CA ASP A 270 14.69 13.60 14.90
C ASP A 270 15.24 12.95 16.18
N ASN A 271 15.13 11.61 16.31
CA ASN A 271 15.62 10.92 17.50
C ASN A 271 16.04 9.48 17.19
N PRO A 272 17.33 9.18 17.06
CA PRO A 272 17.82 7.84 16.72
C PRO A 272 17.62 6.80 17.85
N GLN A 273 17.20 7.22 19.05
CA GLN A 273 16.87 6.31 20.15
C GLN A 273 15.41 5.82 20.09
N LYS A 274 14.60 6.40 19.21
CA LYS A 274 13.23 5.98 18.94
C LYS A 274 13.13 5.40 17.54
N GLY A 275 12.44 4.29 17.40
CA GLY A 275 12.27 3.63 16.12
C GLY A 275 11.33 2.47 16.20
N ALA A 276 11.13 1.82 15.06
CA ALA A 276 10.29 0.64 14.90
C ALA A 276 11.12 -0.55 14.45
N LEU A 277 10.77 -1.73 14.91
CA LEU A 277 11.25 -3.00 14.37
C LEU A 277 10.35 -3.38 13.19
N ILE A 278 10.97 -3.69 12.06
CA ILE A 278 10.25 -4.01 10.84
C ILE A 278 10.76 -5.33 10.27
N TYR A 279 9.85 -6.26 9.99
CA TYR A 279 10.15 -7.52 9.34
C TYR A 279 9.40 -7.61 8.00
N GLY A 280 10.14 -7.63 6.89
CA GLY A 280 9.52 -7.51 5.57
C GLY A 280 8.66 -6.25 5.45
N PRO A 281 7.35 -6.37 5.15
CA PRO A 281 6.42 -5.24 5.12
C PRO A 281 5.84 -4.86 6.49
N LEU A 282 6.02 -5.68 7.53
CA LEU A 282 5.34 -5.55 8.82
C LEU A 282 6.17 -4.77 9.85
N VAL A 283 5.49 -3.89 10.58
CA VAL A 283 6.01 -3.17 11.75
C VAL A 283 5.69 -3.95 13.01
#